data_b4b7b7194741783f8c4e47a3e312eb11
#
_entry.id   b4b7b7194741783f8c4e47a3e312eb11
#
_cell.length_a   1.000
_cell.length_b   1.000
_cell.length_c   1.000
_cell.angle_alpha   90.00
_cell.angle_beta   90.00
_cell.angle_gamma   90.00
#
_symmetry.space_group_name_H-M   'P 1'
#
loop_
_entity.id
_entity.type
_entity.pdbx_description
1 polymer ?
#
loop_
_entity_poly.entity_id
_entity_poly.type
_entity_poly.pdbx_seq_one_letter_code
_entity_poly.pdbx_strand_id
1 'polypeptide(L)'
;MSSTHSTAAQPQSLWYTRCPVPSPLGIAAQQGWLQSAFAELGIGVESIFDSKDRSVRESHFDHHLSWSFRQGGNIPPIWARAKGRDTRIVAITWTDEFQALITLPGRGIHAPEQLAGRRFGVPARVNDLVDFHRATALKGLVSGLSLAGLSHRDVELVDLVIEESIIQEQGTPSLFGLRRRHPYFREVEALVRGEVDAIFVKGAEGVLVANLIGAQIVSEFGRHPDPRVRINNGTPRTLTVDAALAGQRPDLVVELLRVVQRAGRWAEAHPDETLRFVAREIATSEEAILASNGPDVHRHLDISLKPELIDAIGYFKDFLLEWGFLAADFSLADWVDQRPLAALLSQQSAAAERPEAAVSA
;
A
#
# COMPACT_ATOMS: atom_id res chain seq x y z
N MET A 1 -10.06 44.03 -24.94
CA MET A 1 -9.43 43.38 -23.77
C MET A 1 -9.25 41.90 -24.13
N SER A 2 -8.04 41.55 -24.59
CA SER A 2 -7.71 40.20 -25.02
C SER A 2 -7.47 39.33 -23.78
N SER A 3 -8.32 38.36 -23.55
CA SER A 3 -8.13 37.32 -22.55
C SER A 3 -6.98 36.41 -22.97
N THR A 4 -5.81 36.60 -22.41
CA THR A 4 -4.72 35.64 -22.52
C THR A 4 -5.11 34.40 -21.72
N HIS A 5 -5.65 33.39 -22.41
CA HIS A 5 -5.71 32.04 -21.85
C HIS A 5 -4.27 31.55 -21.68
N SER A 6 -3.79 31.56 -20.44
CA SER A 6 -2.57 30.87 -20.08
C SER A 6 -2.81 29.39 -20.34
N THR A 7 -2.29 28.87 -21.44
CA THR A 7 -2.18 27.43 -21.67
C THR A 7 -1.26 26.89 -20.61
N ALA A 8 -1.84 26.26 -19.56
CA ALA A 8 -1.07 25.48 -18.60
C ALA A 8 -0.18 24.51 -19.38
N ALA A 9 1.13 24.53 -19.09
CA ALA A 9 2.09 23.70 -19.80
C ALA A 9 1.63 22.24 -19.67
N GLN A 10 1.36 21.58 -20.79
CA GLN A 10 0.99 20.17 -20.78
C GLN A 10 2.21 19.37 -20.27
N PRO A 11 2.04 18.49 -19.28
CA PRO A 11 3.11 17.60 -18.90
C PRO A 11 3.45 16.70 -20.10
N GLN A 12 4.73 16.59 -20.44
CA GLN A 12 5.17 15.66 -21.48
C GLN A 12 5.15 14.21 -20.98
N SER A 13 5.32 14.03 -19.67
CA SER A 13 5.24 12.73 -19.01
C SER A 13 4.67 12.86 -17.61
N LEU A 14 4.09 11.76 -17.12
CA LEU A 14 3.66 11.56 -15.74
C LEU A 14 4.58 10.53 -15.08
N TRP A 15 4.89 10.77 -13.81
CA TRP A 15 5.58 9.79 -12.99
C TRP A 15 4.58 8.92 -12.24
N TYR A 16 4.84 7.62 -12.17
CA TYR A 16 4.04 6.74 -11.33
C TYR A 16 4.88 5.83 -10.46
N THR A 17 4.26 5.40 -9.37
CA THR A 17 4.81 4.38 -8.49
C THR A 17 3.71 3.53 -7.88
N ARG A 18 4.05 2.30 -7.56
CA ARG A 18 3.18 1.36 -6.87
C ARG A 18 3.96 0.49 -5.90
N CYS A 19 3.31 0.10 -4.81
CA CYS A 19 3.88 -0.91 -3.92
C CYS A 19 3.77 -2.31 -4.54
N PRO A 20 4.66 -3.25 -4.21
CA PRO A 20 4.52 -4.66 -4.56
C PRO A 20 3.43 -5.32 -3.70
N VAL A 21 2.18 -5.06 -4.04
CA VAL A 21 0.98 -5.52 -3.31
C VAL A 21 -0.15 -5.80 -4.31
N PRO A 22 -1.17 -6.59 -3.95
CA PRO A 22 -2.36 -6.73 -4.78
C PRO A 22 -2.99 -5.36 -5.04
N SER A 23 -2.94 -4.90 -6.29
CA SER A 23 -3.52 -3.61 -6.66
C SER A 23 -3.94 -3.58 -8.14
N PRO A 24 -5.03 -2.87 -8.49
CA PRO A 24 -5.44 -2.75 -9.88
C PRO A 24 -4.43 -1.96 -10.72
N LEU A 25 -3.72 -0.98 -10.14
CA LEU A 25 -2.65 -0.27 -10.84
C LEU A 25 -1.48 -1.22 -11.20
N GLY A 26 -1.16 -2.18 -10.33
CA GLY A 26 -0.14 -3.20 -10.60
C GLY A 26 -0.50 -4.05 -11.82
N ILE A 27 -1.77 -4.48 -11.93
CA ILE A 27 -2.27 -5.22 -13.09
C ILE A 27 -2.25 -4.34 -14.34
N ALA A 28 -2.75 -3.11 -14.27
CA ALA A 28 -2.77 -2.18 -15.40
C ALA A 28 -1.37 -1.90 -15.95
N ALA A 29 -0.37 -1.72 -15.08
CA ALA A 29 1.00 -1.50 -15.47
C ALA A 29 1.64 -2.75 -16.11
N GLN A 30 1.43 -3.94 -15.55
CA GLN A 30 1.94 -5.19 -16.11
C GLN A 30 1.31 -5.55 -17.46
N GLN A 31 0.06 -5.15 -17.69
CA GLN A 31 -0.66 -5.34 -18.97
C GLN A 31 -0.31 -4.24 -19.99
N GLY A 32 0.49 -3.21 -19.63
CA GLY A 32 0.79 -2.10 -20.51
C GLY A 32 -0.39 -1.14 -20.78
N TRP A 33 -1.52 -1.32 -20.07
CA TRP A 33 -2.72 -0.51 -20.31
C TRP A 33 -2.55 0.94 -19.88
N LEU A 34 -1.74 1.16 -18.85
CA LEU A 34 -1.43 2.50 -18.37
C LEU A 34 -0.67 3.29 -19.46
N GLN A 35 0.40 2.71 -20.00
CA GLN A 35 1.21 3.34 -21.04
C GLN A 35 0.39 3.58 -22.32
N SER A 36 -0.40 2.59 -22.74
CA SER A 36 -1.23 2.69 -23.94
C SER A 36 -2.26 3.82 -23.84
N ALA A 37 -3.01 3.89 -22.73
CA ALA A 37 -4.06 4.90 -22.55
C ALA A 37 -3.49 6.34 -22.56
N PHE A 38 -2.35 6.56 -21.92
CA PHE A 38 -1.74 7.88 -21.89
C PHE A 38 -1.00 8.24 -23.19
N ALA A 39 -0.45 7.25 -23.90
CA ALA A 39 0.14 7.47 -25.22
C ALA A 39 -0.88 7.99 -26.24
N GLU A 40 -2.14 7.53 -26.19
CA GLU A 40 -3.25 8.04 -27.00
C GLU A 40 -3.51 9.54 -26.74
N LEU A 41 -3.16 10.04 -25.57
CA LEU A 41 -3.26 11.46 -25.18
C LEU A 41 -1.96 12.24 -25.45
N GLY A 42 -0.94 11.59 -26.04
CA GLY A 42 0.36 12.20 -26.30
C GLY A 42 1.22 12.39 -25.05
N ILE A 43 0.97 11.61 -23.99
CA ILE A 43 1.64 11.73 -22.67
C ILE A 43 2.41 10.46 -22.37
N GLY A 44 3.70 10.60 -22.00
CA GLY A 44 4.51 9.50 -21.48
C GLY A 44 4.11 9.12 -20.03
N VAL A 45 4.29 7.87 -19.64
CA VAL A 45 4.14 7.44 -18.25
C VAL A 45 5.36 6.64 -17.82
N GLU A 46 6.09 7.16 -16.85
CA GLU A 46 7.38 6.66 -16.41
C GLU A 46 7.31 6.13 -14.96
N SER A 47 7.93 4.98 -14.72
CA SER A 47 8.05 4.44 -13.37
C SER A 47 9.19 5.11 -12.62
N ILE A 48 8.94 5.61 -11.41
CA ILE A 48 10.01 6.18 -10.57
C ILE A 48 11.06 5.14 -10.19
N PHE A 49 10.73 3.85 -10.13
CA PHE A 49 11.67 2.79 -9.81
C PHE A 49 12.70 2.54 -10.92
N ASP A 50 12.40 2.91 -12.16
CA ASP A 50 13.31 2.77 -13.30
C ASP A 50 14.30 3.95 -13.37
N SER A 51 14.06 5.00 -12.59
CA SER A 51 14.97 6.16 -12.54
C SER A 51 16.30 5.79 -11.88
N LYS A 52 17.39 6.26 -12.50
CA LYS A 52 18.75 6.18 -11.92
C LYS A 52 18.94 7.17 -10.78
N ASP A 53 18.17 8.25 -10.76
CA ASP A 53 18.21 9.27 -9.71
C ASP A 53 17.53 8.75 -8.45
N ARG A 54 18.31 8.71 -7.36
CA ARG A 54 17.81 8.30 -6.05
C ARG A 54 16.69 9.24 -5.58
N SER A 55 16.81 10.55 -5.81
CA SER A 55 15.80 11.50 -5.35
C SER A 55 14.45 11.23 -6.00
N VAL A 56 14.43 10.89 -7.31
CA VAL A 56 13.20 10.47 -7.98
C VAL A 56 12.57 9.24 -7.33
N ARG A 57 13.39 8.24 -6.97
CA ARG A 57 12.88 7.03 -6.29
C ARG A 57 12.38 7.31 -4.86
N GLU A 58 12.95 8.29 -4.17
CA GLU A 58 12.50 8.72 -2.84
C GLU A 58 11.09 9.30 -2.86
N SER A 59 10.62 9.80 -4.02
CA SER A 59 9.25 10.26 -4.19
C SER A 59 8.19 9.17 -3.96
N HIS A 60 8.57 7.90 -3.97
CA HIS A 60 7.68 6.82 -3.52
C HIS A 60 7.19 7.03 -2.08
N PHE A 61 8.01 7.65 -1.24
CA PHE A 61 7.73 7.87 0.18
C PHE A 61 7.31 9.30 0.49
N ASP A 62 7.99 10.30 -0.07
CA ASP A 62 7.78 11.70 0.28
C ASP A 62 6.91 12.49 -0.71
N HIS A 63 6.54 11.88 -1.85
CA HIS A 63 5.63 12.46 -2.86
C HIS A 63 6.04 13.85 -3.36
N HIS A 64 7.35 14.12 -3.51
CA HIS A 64 7.83 15.44 -3.92
C HIS A 64 7.73 15.71 -5.43
N LEU A 65 7.62 14.65 -6.26
CA LEU A 65 7.50 14.84 -7.70
C LEU A 65 6.14 15.40 -8.10
N SER A 66 6.14 16.48 -8.83
CA SER A 66 4.96 16.99 -9.52
C SER A 66 4.54 16.05 -10.66
N TRP A 67 3.28 16.13 -11.07
CA TRP A 67 2.71 15.31 -12.15
C TRP A 67 2.89 13.81 -11.90
N SER A 68 2.66 13.40 -10.68
CA SER A 68 2.86 12.03 -10.25
C SER A 68 1.60 11.43 -9.62
N PHE A 69 1.55 10.09 -9.61
CA PHE A 69 0.53 9.33 -8.91
C PHE A 69 1.11 8.04 -8.31
N ARG A 70 0.45 7.56 -7.26
CA ARG A 70 0.91 6.41 -6.49
C ARG A 70 -0.26 5.55 -6.01
N GLN A 71 -0.15 4.23 -6.13
CA GLN A 71 -1.03 3.30 -5.43
C GLN A 71 -0.23 2.35 -4.53
N GLY A 72 -0.68 2.19 -3.28
CA GLY A 72 -0.02 1.29 -2.35
C GLY A 72 -0.38 1.55 -0.89
N GLY A 73 0.49 1.11 0.01
CA GLY A 73 0.32 1.29 1.45
C GLY A 73 0.09 2.75 1.83
N ASN A 74 -0.67 2.95 2.88
CA ASN A 74 -1.22 4.26 3.25
C ASN A 74 -0.27 5.10 4.13
N ILE A 75 0.74 4.50 4.80
CA ILE A 75 1.66 5.26 5.67
C ILE A 75 2.45 6.32 4.90
N PRO A 76 3.14 6.03 3.79
CA PRO A 76 3.90 7.05 3.08
C PRO A 76 3.07 8.26 2.65
N PRO A 77 1.89 8.13 2.01
CA PRO A 77 1.10 9.29 1.62
C PRO A 77 0.50 10.05 2.81
N ILE A 78 0.12 9.39 3.91
CA ILE A 78 -0.31 10.05 5.14
C ILE A 78 0.84 10.88 5.72
N TRP A 79 2.03 10.29 5.82
CA TRP A 79 3.22 10.97 6.32
C TRP A 79 3.64 12.15 5.44
N ALA A 80 3.64 11.98 4.12
CA ALA A 80 3.96 13.05 3.19
C ALA A 80 2.95 14.22 3.32
N ARG A 81 1.65 13.92 3.44
CA ARG A 81 0.60 14.92 3.65
C ARG A 81 0.80 15.68 4.97
N ALA A 82 1.11 14.99 6.07
CA ALA A 82 1.41 15.60 7.36
C ALA A 82 2.65 16.51 7.32
N LYS A 83 3.57 16.26 6.40
CA LYS A 83 4.72 17.13 6.10
C LYS A 83 4.44 18.27 5.12
N GLY A 84 3.17 18.47 4.74
CA GLY A 84 2.76 19.57 3.88
C GLY A 84 2.82 19.29 2.39
N ARG A 85 3.03 18.02 1.95
CA ARG A 85 2.96 17.69 0.52
C ARG A 85 1.52 17.84 0.02
N ASP A 86 1.35 18.58 -1.05
CA ASP A 86 0.03 18.83 -1.61
C ASP A 86 -0.34 17.72 -2.60
N THR A 87 -0.96 16.70 -2.06
CA THR A 87 -1.49 15.54 -2.79
C THR A 87 -2.99 15.40 -2.57
N ARG A 88 -3.64 14.56 -3.37
CA ARG A 88 -5.06 14.20 -3.21
C ARG A 88 -5.23 12.69 -3.25
N ILE A 89 -6.08 12.15 -2.36
CA ILE A 89 -6.62 10.79 -2.52
C ILE A 89 -7.75 10.88 -3.53
N VAL A 90 -7.67 10.09 -4.60
CA VAL A 90 -8.68 10.04 -5.66
C VAL A 90 -9.39 8.69 -5.73
N ALA A 91 -8.85 7.67 -5.06
CA ALA A 91 -9.49 6.37 -4.88
C ALA A 91 -8.82 5.58 -3.74
N ILE A 92 -9.52 4.59 -3.23
CA ILE A 92 -9.06 3.65 -2.20
C ILE A 92 -9.45 2.23 -2.65
N THR A 93 -8.58 1.26 -2.37
CA THR A 93 -8.80 -0.18 -2.57
C THR A 93 -8.64 -0.89 -1.24
N TRP A 94 -9.55 -1.80 -0.90
CA TRP A 94 -9.46 -2.62 0.30
C TRP A 94 -9.22 -4.08 -0.07
N THR A 95 -8.06 -4.59 0.28
CA THR A 95 -7.72 -6.00 0.14
C THR A 95 -7.18 -6.50 1.47
N ASP A 96 -7.86 -7.46 2.07
CA ASP A 96 -7.39 -8.09 3.30
C ASP A 96 -6.14 -8.94 3.04
N GLU A 97 -5.32 -9.08 4.06
CA GLU A 97 -4.10 -9.86 4.02
C GLU A 97 -3.83 -10.53 5.36
N PHE A 98 -3.09 -11.61 5.36
CA PHE A 98 -2.59 -12.24 6.57
C PHE A 98 -1.90 -11.22 7.47
N GLN A 99 -2.28 -11.18 8.74
CA GLN A 99 -1.65 -10.36 9.78
C GLN A 99 -1.62 -11.19 11.06
N ALA A 100 -0.43 -11.43 11.61
CA ALA A 100 -0.30 -12.29 12.77
C ALA A 100 0.81 -11.87 13.74
N LEU A 101 0.58 -12.16 15.02
CA LEU A 101 1.63 -12.25 16.02
C LEU A 101 2.16 -13.70 16.02
N ILE A 102 3.47 -13.85 15.90
CA ILE A 102 4.12 -15.16 15.84
C ILE A 102 5.22 -15.30 16.87
N THR A 103 5.47 -16.55 17.28
CA THR A 103 6.55 -16.96 18.17
C THR A 103 7.20 -18.25 17.67
N LEU A 104 8.27 -18.71 18.29
CA LEU A 104 8.83 -20.04 18.03
C LEU A 104 8.17 -21.11 18.92
N PRO A 105 8.04 -22.36 18.43
CA PRO A 105 7.60 -23.47 19.25
C PRO A 105 8.43 -23.63 20.53
N GLY A 106 7.79 -24.08 21.60
CA GLY A 106 8.45 -24.31 22.89
C GLY A 106 8.65 -23.06 23.76
N ARG A 107 8.20 -21.88 23.32
CA ARG A 107 8.27 -20.64 24.13
C ARG A 107 7.14 -20.51 25.15
N GLY A 108 6.18 -21.44 25.16
CA GLY A 108 5.04 -21.39 26.07
C GLY A 108 4.06 -20.25 25.80
N ILE A 109 4.00 -19.79 24.55
CA ILE A 109 3.09 -18.72 24.09
C ILE A 109 2.20 -19.31 23.00
N HIS A 110 0.93 -19.60 23.33
CA HIS A 110 -0.04 -20.27 22.47
C HIS A 110 -1.25 -19.37 22.16
N ALA A 111 -1.42 -18.30 22.93
CA ALA A 111 -2.53 -17.36 22.80
C ALA A 111 -2.05 -15.94 23.15
N PRO A 112 -2.72 -14.88 22.67
CA PRO A 112 -2.26 -13.50 22.85
C PRO A 112 -2.23 -13.06 24.33
N GLU A 113 -3.02 -13.64 25.23
CA GLU A 113 -2.99 -13.39 26.68
C GLU A 113 -1.61 -13.72 27.30
N GLN A 114 -0.91 -14.70 26.73
CA GLN A 114 0.41 -15.15 27.19
C GLN A 114 1.56 -14.27 26.74
N LEU A 115 1.27 -13.21 25.96
CA LEU A 115 2.23 -12.17 25.61
C LEU A 115 2.46 -11.19 26.76
N ALA A 116 1.61 -11.14 27.77
CA ALA A 116 1.80 -10.29 28.94
C ALA A 116 3.20 -10.53 29.58
N GLY A 117 3.97 -9.44 29.76
CA GLY A 117 5.33 -9.46 30.27
C GLY A 117 6.38 -10.05 29.33
N ARG A 118 6.05 -10.36 28.07
CA ARG A 118 6.99 -10.89 27.08
C ARG A 118 7.64 -9.77 26.28
N ARG A 119 8.83 -10.06 25.73
CA ARG A 119 9.59 -9.18 24.86
C ARG A 119 9.04 -9.28 23.44
N PHE A 120 8.59 -8.14 22.89
CA PHE A 120 8.07 -8.04 21.54
C PHE A 120 9.03 -7.26 20.65
N GLY A 121 9.53 -7.88 19.59
CA GLY A 121 10.45 -7.25 18.65
C GLY A 121 9.76 -6.27 17.71
N VAL A 122 10.25 -5.03 17.67
CA VAL A 122 9.75 -3.97 16.79
C VAL A 122 10.90 -3.46 15.93
N PRO A 123 10.79 -3.51 14.58
CA PRO A 123 11.85 -2.97 13.73
C PRO A 123 12.03 -1.47 13.97
N ALA A 124 13.27 -1.00 13.84
CA ALA A 124 13.66 0.41 13.94
C ALA A 124 14.62 0.75 12.79
N ARG A 125 14.05 1.26 11.68
CA ARG A 125 14.80 1.60 10.46
C ARG A 125 15.27 3.04 10.51
N VAL A 126 16.51 3.23 10.99
CA VAL A 126 17.03 4.54 11.37
C VAL A 126 17.45 5.41 10.18
N ASN A 127 17.62 4.84 8.98
CA ASN A 127 18.06 5.57 7.78
C ASN A 127 16.99 5.70 6.70
N ASP A 128 15.72 5.33 7.00
CA ASP A 128 14.59 5.53 6.09
C ASP A 128 13.88 6.86 6.33
N LEU A 129 13.32 7.46 5.29
CA LEU A 129 12.57 8.73 5.38
C LEU A 129 11.34 8.63 6.29
N VAL A 130 10.69 7.49 6.28
CA VAL A 130 9.58 7.12 7.15
C VAL A 130 9.73 5.64 7.54
N ASP A 131 9.77 5.36 8.83
CA ASP A 131 9.82 3.97 9.32
C ASP A 131 8.41 3.35 9.30
N PHE A 132 7.93 3.04 8.11
CA PHE A 132 6.62 2.42 7.94
C PHE A 132 6.60 0.96 8.43
N HIS A 133 7.76 0.28 8.50
CA HIS A 133 7.83 -1.07 9.06
C HIS A 133 7.54 -1.06 10.56
N ARG A 134 8.15 -0.10 11.29
CA ARG A 134 7.87 0.10 12.71
C ARG A 134 6.41 0.43 12.96
N ALA A 135 5.87 1.41 12.24
CA ALA A 135 4.47 1.80 12.37
C ALA A 135 3.52 0.62 12.08
N THR A 136 3.83 -0.18 11.05
CA THR A 136 3.10 -1.39 10.68
C THR A 136 3.15 -2.44 11.80
N ALA A 137 4.32 -2.71 12.36
CA ALA A 137 4.50 -3.70 13.43
C ALA A 137 3.80 -3.28 14.72
N LEU A 138 3.92 -2.01 15.11
CA LEU A 138 3.22 -1.47 16.29
C LEU A 138 1.70 -1.53 16.16
N LYS A 139 1.16 -1.18 14.97
CA LYS A 139 -0.28 -1.31 14.73
C LYS A 139 -0.73 -2.77 14.80
N GLY A 140 0.04 -3.69 14.22
CA GLY A 140 -0.23 -5.12 14.29
C GLY A 140 -0.20 -5.65 15.72
N LEU A 141 0.80 -5.24 16.52
CA LEU A 141 0.88 -5.58 17.93
C LEU A 141 -0.36 -5.09 18.70
N VAL A 142 -0.70 -3.80 18.58
CA VAL A 142 -1.84 -3.21 19.26
C VAL A 142 -3.14 -3.94 18.87
N SER A 143 -3.34 -4.23 17.59
CA SER A 143 -4.50 -4.99 17.12
C SER A 143 -4.54 -6.39 17.71
N GLY A 144 -3.45 -7.15 17.67
CA GLY A 144 -3.40 -8.52 18.18
C GLY A 144 -3.57 -8.60 19.70
N LEU A 145 -2.97 -7.67 20.45
CA LEU A 145 -3.13 -7.60 21.92
C LEU A 145 -4.53 -7.20 22.34
N SER A 146 -5.19 -6.29 21.59
CA SER A 146 -6.55 -5.85 21.93
C SER A 146 -7.57 -6.98 21.92
N LEU A 147 -7.33 -8.05 21.14
CA LEU A 147 -8.19 -9.23 21.12
C LEU A 147 -8.17 -10.04 22.44
N ALA A 148 -7.10 -9.83 23.22
CA ALA A 148 -6.95 -10.42 24.57
C ALA A 148 -7.20 -9.40 25.70
N GLY A 149 -7.69 -8.20 25.38
CA GLY A 149 -7.86 -7.12 26.35
C GLY A 149 -6.54 -6.54 26.86
N LEU A 150 -5.44 -6.83 26.19
CA LEU A 150 -4.11 -6.28 26.49
C LEU A 150 -3.80 -5.04 25.68
N SER A 151 -2.81 -4.27 26.13
CA SER A 151 -2.25 -3.10 25.48
C SER A 151 -0.74 -3.26 25.25
N HIS A 152 -0.15 -2.33 24.52
CA HIS A 152 1.30 -2.29 24.34
C HIS A 152 2.09 -2.11 25.66
N ARG A 153 1.43 -1.66 26.74
CA ARG A 153 2.03 -1.49 28.08
C ARG A 153 2.18 -2.82 28.83
N ASP A 154 1.49 -3.85 28.37
CA ASP A 154 1.52 -5.17 28.97
C ASP A 154 2.66 -6.05 28.40
N VAL A 155 3.43 -5.54 27.43
CA VAL A 155 4.59 -6.21 26.84
C VAL A 155 5.83 -5.31 26.91
N GLU A 156 7.02 -5.91 26.84
CA GLU A 156 8.29 -5.19 26.71
C GLU A 156 8.61 -4.99 25.23
N LEU A 157 8.61 -3.74 24.74
CA LEU A 157 9.00 -3.44 23.36
C LEU A 157 10.52 -3.42 23.23
N VAL A 158 11.06 -4.24 22.32
CA VAL A 158 12.47 -4.33 22.01
C VAL A 158 12.74 -3.77 20.62
N ASP A 159 13.49 -2.67 20.54
CA ASP A 159 13.86 -2.04 19.27
C ASP A 159 14.91 -2.87 18.54
N LEU A 160 14.58 -3.31 17.35
CA LEU A 160 15.45 -4.07 16.45
C LEU A 160 16.01 -3.12 15.38
N VAL A 161 17.17 -2.54 15.66
CA VAL A 161 17.79 -1.55 14.78
C VAL A 161 18.16 -2.15 13.43
N ILE A 162 17.80 -1.44 12.34
CA ILE A 162 18.08 -1.78 10.95
C ILE A 162 18.68 -0.53 10.29
N GLU A 163 19.95 -0.59 9.95
CA GLU A 163 20.70 0.53 9.36
C GLU A 163 20.58 0.58 7.82
N GLU A 164 20.26 -0.56 7.19
CA GLU A 164 20.10 -0.60 5.74
C GLU A 164 18.85 0.15 5.29
N SER A 165 19.03 1.20 4.46
CA SER A 165 17.91 1.92 3.86
C SER A 165 17.15 1.02 2.88
N ILE A 166 15.81 1.19 2.83
CA ILE A 166 14.97 0.49 1.85
C ILE A 166 15.23 0.97 0.43
N ILE A 167 15.59 2.25 0.26
CA ILE A 167 16.05 2.81 -1.01
C ILE A 167 17.56 2.64 -1.09
N GLN A 168 17.97 1.56 -1.73
CA GLN A 168 19.39 1.32 -1.96
C GLN A 168 19.90 2.20 -3.11
N GLU A 169 21.17 2.62 -3.03
CA GLU A 169 21.86 3.13 -4.20
C GLU A 169 21.88 2.02 -5.26
N GLN A 170 21.72 2.38 -6.52
CA GLN A 170 21.91 1.41 -7.60
C GLN A 170 23.38 1.00 -7.57
N GLY A 171 23.63 -0.08 -6.87
CA GLY A 171 24.99 -0.52 -6.54
C GLY A 171 25.72 -1.08 -7.73
N THR A 172 27.04 -1.05 -7.64
CA THR A 172 27.97 -1.81 -8.47
C THR A 172 27.45 -3.24 -8.61
N PRO A 173 27.43 -3.83 -9.82
CA PRO A 173 27.04 -5.21 -10.01
C PRO A 173 27.95 -6.08 -9.12
N SER A 174 27.42 -6.66 -8.07
CA SER A 174 28.11 -7.68 -7.30
C SER A 174 28.11 -8.97 -8.12
N LEU A 175 29.23 -9.68 -8.17
CA LEU A 175 29.36 -10.97 -8.83
C LEU A 175 28.28 -11.98 -8.37
N PHE A 176 27.77 -11.81 -7.14
CA PHE A 176 26.74 -12.67 -6.52
C PHE A 176 25.38 -11.99 -6.42
N GLY A 177 25.18 -10.82 -7.02
CA GLY A 177 23.97 -9.98 -6.90
C GLY A 177 23.84 -9.34 -5.51
N LEU A 178 23.07 -8.28 -5.44
CA LEU A 178 22.64 -7.74 -4.15
C LEU A 178 21.56 -8.70 -3.62
N ARG A 179 21.89 -9.52 -2.65
CA ARG A 179 20.88 -10.25 -1.89
C ARG A 179 20.05 -9.21 -1.14
N ARG A 180 18.83 -8.94 -1.62
CA ARG A 180 17.84 -8.27 -0.77
C ARG A 180 17.67 -9.14 0.46
N ARG A 181 18.00 -8.61 1.64
CA ARG A 181 17.62 -9.27 2.87
C ARG A 181 16.11 -9.33 2.92
N HIS A 182 15.57 -10.43 3.39
CA HIS A 182 14.13 -10.57 3.59
C HIS A 182 13.61 -9.43 4.49
N PRO A 183 12.43 -8.85 4.25
CA PRO A 183 11.90 -7.74 5.05
C PRO A 183 11.90 -7.99 6.56
N TYR A 184 11.69 -9.22 6.98
CA TYR A 184 11.65 -9.65 8.39
C TYR A 184 12.99 -10.24 8.89
N PHE A 185 14.11 -10.02 8.18
CA PHE A 185 15.38 -10.67 8.53
C PHE A 185 15.83 -10.40 9.96
N ARG A 186 15.77 -9.13 10.41
CA ARG A 186 16.23 -8.75 11.75
C ARG A 186 15.29 -9.23 12.85
N GLU A 187 13.99 -9.19 12.58
CA GLU A 187 12.95 -9.68 13.50
C GLU A 187 13.09 -11.21 13.70
N VAL A 188 13.27 -11.95 12.61
CA VAL A 188 13.49 -13.41 12.65
C VAL A 188 14.78 -13.74 13.35
N GLU A 189 15.87 -13.04 13.06
CA GLU A 189 17.16 -13.23 13.74
C GLU A 189 17.02 -13.06 15.26
N ALA A 190 16.35 -11.97 15.70
CA ALA A 190 16.11 -11.69 17.10
C ALA A 190 15.25 -12.77 17.77
N LEU A 191 14.21 -13.24 17.07
CA LEU A 191 13.32 -14.30 17.54
C LEU A 191 14.09 -15.63 17.71
N VAL A 192 14.89 -16.01 16.72
CA VAL A 192 15.70 -17.25 16.75
C VAL A 192 16.77 -17.19 17.83
N ARG A 193 17.44 -16.06 18.00
CA ARG A 193 18.45 -15.86 19.06
C ARG A 193 17.87 -15.72 20.47
N GLY A 194 16.52 -15.60 20.58
CA GLY A 194 15.86 -15.39 21.86
C GLY A 194 16.08 -13.99 22.44
N GLU A 195 16.41 -13.01 21.61
CA GLU A 195 16.44 -11.60 22.01
C GLU A 195 15.02 -11.10 22.26
N VAL A 196 14.02 -11.63 21.52
CA VAL A 196 12.59 -11.37 21.66
C VAL A 196 11.81 -12.66 21.72
N ASP A 197 10.57 -12.60 22.21
CA ASP A 197 9.70 -13.74 22.40
C ASP A 197 8.61 -13.83 21.33
N ALA A 198 8.23 -12.69 20.71
CA ALA A 198 7.28 -12.61 19.62
C ALA A 198 7.58 -11.44 18.68
N ILE A 199 7.05 -11.54 17.45
CA ILE A 199 7.12 -10.50 16.41
C ILE A 199 5.79 -10.43 15.66
N PHE A 200 5.58 -9.34 14.92
CA PHE A 200 4.47 -9.19 13.99
C PHE A 200 4.93 -9.50 12.57
N VAL A 201 4.08 -10.20 11.82
CA VAL A 201 4.28 -10.46 10.38
C VAL A 201 2.97 -10.28 9.62
N LYS A 202 3.06 -9.92 8.31
CA LYS A 202 1.89 -9.73 7.46
C LYS A 202 2.17 -10.03 5.99
N GLY A 203 1.09 -10.17 5.24
CA GLY A 203 1.15 -10.39 3.80
C GLY A 203 1.76 -11.73 3.42
N ALA A 204 2.01 -11.94 2.14
CA ALA A 204 2.61 -13.18 1.63
C ALA A 204 4.02 -13.42 2.22
N GLU A 205 4.81 -12.37 2.39
CA GLU A 205 6.14 -12.46 3.03
C GLU A 205 6.03 -12.93 4.48
N GLY A 206 5.01 -12.47 5.22
CA GLY A 206 4.74 -12.93 6.58
C GLY A 206 4.38 -14.40 6.65
N VAL A 207 3.55 -14.89 5.71
CA VAL A 207 3.23 -16.33 5.57
C VAL A 207 4.50 -17.14 5.30
N LEU A 208 5.32 -16.70 4.33
CA LEU A 208 6.56 -17.41 3.97
C LEU A 208 7.54 -17.47 5.15
N VAL A 209 7.70 -16.38 5.88
CA VAL A 209 8.56 -16.34 7.07
C VAL A 209 8.06 -17.27 8.16
N ALA A 210 6.77 -17.20 8.49
CA ALA A 210 6.18 -18.07 9.51
C ALA A 210 6.40 -19.55 9.17
N ASN A 211 6.19 -19.93 7.91
CA ASN A 211 6.41 -21.29 7.44
C ASN A 211 7.90 -21.68 7.47
N LEU A 212 8.79 -20.80 7.01
CA LEU A 212 10.23 -21.07 6.92
C LEU A 212 10.85 -21.40 8.28
N ILE A 213 10.44 -20.69 9.33
CA ILE A 213 10.99 -20.89 10.69
C ILE A 213 10.14 -21.85 11.53
N GLY A 214 9.08 -22.44 10.97
CA GLY A 214 8.15 -23.27 11.72
C GLY A 214 7.48 -22.52 12.87
N ALA A 215 7.13 -21.24 12.66
CA ALA A 215 6.58 -20.40 13.69
C ALA A 215 5.22 -20.90 14.19
N GLN A 216 4.96 -20.67 15.47
CA GLN A 216 3.63 -20.80 16.04
C GLN A 216 2.87 -19.48 15.87
N ILE A 217 1.70 -19.54 15.27
CA ILE A 217 0.77 -18.41 15.20
C ILE A 217 0.14 -18.23 16.58
N VAL A 218 0.38 -17.07 17.19
CA VAL A 218 -0.19 -16.69 18.48
C VAL A 218 -1.58 -16.09 18.30
N SER A 219 -1.72 -15.22 17.29
CA SER A 219 -2.99 -14.59 16.91
C SER A 219 -2.94 -14.22 15.45
N GLU A 220 -3.93 -14.61 14.66
CA GLU A 220 -4.14 -14.19 13.26
C GLU A 220 -5.41 -13.35 13.20
N PHE A 221 -5.33 -12.15 12.64
CA PHE A 221 -6.43 -11.19 12.68
C PHE A 221 -6.61 -10.40 11.36
N GLY A 222 -5.91 -10.78 10.32
CA GLY A 222 -6.01 -10.10 9.02
C GLY A 222 -7.38 -10.21 8.35
N ARG A 223 -8.23 -11.14 8.83
CA ARG A 223 -9.62 -11.32 8.39
C ARG A 223 -10.64 -11.18 9.53
N HIS A 224 -10.26 -10.50 10.62
CA HIS A 224 -11.15 -10.27 11.76
C HIS A 224 -12.42 -9.52 11.30
N PRO A 225 -13.63 -9.83 11.82
CA PRO A 225 -14.89 -9.18 11.43
C PRO A 225 -14.88 -7.66 11.62
N ASP A 226 -14.30 -7.16 12.72
CA ASP A 226 -14.12 -5.73 12.93
C ASP A 226 -13.00 -5.19 12.00
N PRO A 227 -13.32 -4.29 11.04
CA PRO A 227 -12.34 -3.72 10.14
C PRO A 227 -11.23 -2.92 10.86
N ARG A 228 -11.51 -2.35 12.05
CA ARG A 228 -10.51 -1.59 12.82
C ARG A 228 -9.34 -2.44 13.27
N VAL A 229 -9.58 -3.72 13.52
CA VAL A 229 -8.54 -4.70 13.88
C VAL A 229 -7.64 -4.97 12.67
N ARG A 230 -8.21 -5.02 11.46
CA ARG A 230 -7.51 -5.32 10.20
C ARG A 230 -6.77 -4.13 9.59
N ILE A 231 -7.14 -2.88 9.96
CA ILE A 231 -6.51 -1.67 9.43
C ILE A 231 -5.02 -1.68 9.75
N ASN A 232 -4.20 -1.54 8.69
CA ASN A 232 -2.75 -1.44 8.77
C ASN A 232 -2.20 -0.79 7.48
N ASN A 233 -0.88 -0.70 7.33
CA ASN A 233 -0.26 -0.29 6.08
C ASN A 233 -0.62 -1.28 4.96
N GLY A 234 -1.35 -0.82 3.96
CA GLY A 234 -1.82 -1.68 2.87
C GLY A 234 -3.24 -2.23 3.05
N THR A 235 -3.90 -1.99 4.17
CA THR A 235 -5.30 -2.32 4.39
C THR A 235 -5.98 -1.14 5.10
N PRO A 236 -6.64 -0.22 4.38
CA PRO A 236 -6.76 -0.11 2.92
C PRO A 236 -5.54 0.54 2.23
N ARG A 237 -5.53 0.51 0.88
CA ARG A 237 -4.52 1.15 0.01
C ARG A 237 -5.08 2.41 -0.62
N THR A 238 -4.28 3.47 -0.66
CA THR A 238 -4.65 4.73 -1.30
C THR A 238 -4.13 4.80 -2.75
N LEU A 239 -4.92 5.40 -3.64
CA LEU A 239 -4.47 5.95 -4.90
C LEU A 239 -4.40 7.48 -4.73
N THR A 240 -3.19 8.00 -4.72
CA THR A 240 -2.90 9.42 -4.55
C THR A 240 -2.33 10.03 -5.82
N VAL A 241 -2.65 11.29 -6.07
CA VAL A 241 -2.11 12.09 -7.15
C VAL A 241 -1.52 13.38 -6.61
N ASP A 242 -0.53 13.92 -7.30
CA ASP A 242 -0.05 15.29 -7.07
C ASP A 242 -1.20 16.30 -7.28
N ALA A 243 -1.30 17.32 -6.42
CA ALA A 243 -2.38 18.30 -6.47
C ALA A 243 -2.35 19.17 -7.72
N ALA A 244 -1.17 19.44 -8.31
CA ALA A 244 -1.08 20.15 -9.59
C ALA A 244 -1.72 19.32 -10.71
N LEU A 245 -1.49 17.99 -10.73
CA LEU A 245 -2.16 17.08 -11.66
C LEU A 245 -3.68 17.12 -11.47
N ALA A 246 -4.16 16.98 -10.23
CA ALA A 246 -5.59 17.01 -9.93
C ALA A 246 -6.27 18.34 -10.29
N GLY A 247 -5.57 19.47 -10.09
CA GLY A 247 -6.12 20.80 -10.30
C GLY A 247 -6.03 21.29 -11.76
N GLN A 248 -4.94 20.99 -12.45
CA GLN A 248 -4.69 21.52 -13.80
C GLN A 248 -5.11 20.55 -14.92
N ARG A 249 -5.07 19.25 -14.66
CA ARG A 249 -5.41 18.20 -15.63
C ARG A 249 -6.31 17.12 -14.99
N PRO A 250 -7.50 17.51 -14.48
CA PRO A 250 -8.45 16.55 -13.92
C PRO A 250 -8.90 15.49 -14.95
N ASP A 251 -8.83 15.80 -16.24
CA ASP A 251 -9.07 14.87 -17.34
C ASP A 251 -8.10 13.67 -17.29
N LEU A 252 -6.82 13.91 -17.01
CA LEU A 252 -5.82 12.84 -16.89
C LEU A 252 -6.04 12.00 -15.63
N VAL A 253 -6.55 12.60 -14.55
CA VAL A 253 -6.91 11.84 -13.35
C VAL A 253 -8.12 10.95 -13.61
N VAL A 254 -9.12 11.43 -14.36
CA VAL A 254 -10.27 10.60 -14.80
C VAL A 254 -9.79 9.44 -15.68
N GLU A 255 -8.84 9.69 -16.61
CA GLU A 255 -8.27 8.61 -17.43
C GLU A 255 -7.51 7.58 -16.60
N LEU A 256 -6.68 8.04 -15.65
CA LEU A 256 -6.01 7.15 -14.69
C LEU A 256 -7.04 6.25 -13.97
N LEU A 257 -8.09 6.84 -13.42
CA LEU A 257 -9.15 6.09 -12.72
C LEU A 257 -9.88 5.11 -13.63
N ARG A 258 -10.09 5.47 -14.91
CA ARG A 258 -10.69 4.58 -15.92
C ARG A 258 -9.82 3.34 -16.15
N VAL A 259 -8.51 3.52 -16.32
CA VAL A 259 -7.55 2.42 -16.52
C VAL A 259 -7.50 1.53 -15.28
N VAL A 260 -7.41 2.12 -14.10
CA VAL A 260 -7.35 1.38 -12.83
C VAL A 260 -8.65 0.61 -12.55
N GLN A 261 -9.81 1.23 -12.80
CA GLN A 261 -11.11 0.56 -12.66
C GLN A 261 -11.27 -0.58 -13.67
N ARG A 262 -10.84 -0.36 -14.93
CA ARG A 262 -10.81 -1.43 -15.94
C ARG A 262 -10.01 -2.63 -15.45
N ALA A 263 -8.86 -2.39 -14.82
CA ALA A 263 -8.01 -3.46 -14.28
C ALA A 263 -8.69 -4.20 -13.12
N GLY A 264 -9.41 -3.51 -12.25
CA GLY A 264 -10.20 -4.14 -11.18
C GLY A 264 -11.32 -5.03 -11.73
N ARG A 265 -12.09 -4.54 -12.70
CA ARG A 265 -13.15 -5.34 -13.37
C ARG A 265 -12.59 -6.54 -14.15
N TRP A 266 -11.46 -6.35 -14.80
CA TRP A 266 -10.78 -7.44 -15.50
C TRP A 266 -10.32 -8.50 -14.50
N ALA A 267 -9.77 -8.09 -13.37
CA ALA A 267 -9.33 -8.99 -12.30
C ALA A 267 -10.48 -9.87 -11.80
N GLU A 268 -11.66 -9.30 -11.57
CA GLU A 268 -12.85 -10.03 -11.13
C GLU A 268 -13.26 -11.13 -12.12
N ALA A 269 -13.12 -10.85 -13.42
CA ALA A 269 -13.46 -11.80 -14.49
C ALA A 269 -12.35 -12.83 -14.78
N HIS A 270 -11.12 -12.63 -14.26
CA HIS A 270 -9.94 -13.45 -14.59
C HIS A 270 -9.16 -13.85 -13.33
N PRO A 271 -9.74 -14.71 -12.46
CA PRO A 271 -9.14 -15.04 -11.16
C PRO A 271 -7.73 -15.64 -11.26
N ASP A 272 -7.51 -16.60 -12.17
CA ASP A 272 -6.23 -17.30 -12.29
C ASP A 272 -5.12 -16.36 -12.82
N GLU A 273 -5.44 -15.53 -13.82
CA GLU A 273 -4.49 -14.55 -14.34
C GLU A 273 -4.19 -13.48 -13.29
N THR A 274 -5.20 -13.05 -12.54
CA THR A 274 -5.04 -12.08 -11.44
C THR A 274 -4.08 -12.62 -10.40
N LEU A 275 -4.23 -13.88 -10.01
CA LEU A 275 -3.35 -14.53 -9.05
C LEU A 275 -1.89 -14.51 -9.55
N ARG A 276 -1.67 -14.86 -10.83
CA ARG A 276 -0.33 -14.81 -11.46
C ARG A 276 0.26 -13.41 -11.51
N PHE A 277 -0.55 -12.39 -11.84
CA PHE A 277 -0.09 -10.98 -11.84
C PHE A 277 0.27 -10.50 -10.44
N VAL A 278 -0.54 -10.81 -9.45
CA VAL A 278 -0.28 -10.46 -8.05
C VAL A 278 0.97 -11.17 -7.52
N ALA A 279 1.13 -12.45 -7.81
CA ALA A 279 2.31 -13.23 -7.42
C ALA A 279 3.59 -12.63 -8.02
N ARG A 280 3.55 -12.25 -9.32
CA ARG A 280 4.67 -11.59 -10.00
C ARG A 280 4.97 -10.21 -9.41
N GLU A 281 3.95 -9.42 -9.09
CA GLU A 281 4.09 -8.09 -8.50
C GLU A 281 4.80 -8.13 -7.15
N ILE A 282 4.50 -9.15 -6.34
CA ILE A 282 5.06 -9.33 -4.99
C ILE A 282 6.37 -10.12 -5.03
N ALA A 283 6.70 -10.73 -6.18
CA ALA A 283 7.82 -11.66 -6.36
C ALA A 283 7.73 -12.89 -5.42
N THR A 284 6.56 -13.52 -5.39
CA THR A 284 6.25 -14.68 -4.55
C THR A 284 5.48 -15.76 -5.33
N SER A 285 5.15 -16.88 -4.69
CA SER A 285 4.32 -17.92 -5.31
C SER A 285 2.82 -17.62 -5.22
N GLU A 286 2.04 -18.22 -6.09
CA GLU A 286 0.58 -18.12 -6.09
C GLU A 286 -0.02 -18.68 -4.79
N GLU A 287 0.56 -19.76 -4.27
CA GLU A 287 0.14 -20.37 -2.99
C GLU A 287 0.33 -19.41 -1.81
N ALA A 288 1.43 -18.64 -1.81
CA ALA A 288 1.66 -17.63 -0.77
C ALA A 288 0.64 -16.49 -0.85
N ILE A 289 0.20 -16.10 -2.06
CA ILE A 289 -0.88 -15.13 -2.23
C ILE A 289 -2.20 -15.70 -1.73
N LEU A 290 -2.54 -16.94 -2.09
CA LEU A 290 -3.77 -17.59 -1.61
C LEU A 290 -3.79 -17.71 -0.08
N ALA A 291 -2.67 -18.08 0.52
CA ALA A 291 -2.55 -18.16 1.98
C ALA A 291 -2.67 -16.77 2.66
N SER A 292 -2.09 -15.75 2.03
CA SER A 292 -2.11 -14.38 2.56
C SER A 292 -3.43 -13.66 2.31
N ASN A 293 -3.89 -13.60 1.07
CA ASN A 293 -5.01 -12.75 0.65
C ASN A 293 -6.33 -13.52 0.45
N GLY A 294 -6.26 -14.85 0.45
CA GLY A 294 -7.41 -15.71 0.20
C GLY A 294 -7.73 -15.93 -1.29
N PRO A 295 -8.64 -16.85 -1.58
CA PRO A 295 -8.98 -17.23 -2.97
C PRO A 295 -9.74 -16.12 -3.72
N ASP A 296 -10.37 -15.20 -3.00
CA ASP A 296 -11.20 -14.14 -3.58
C ASP A 296 -10.45 -12.81 -3.79
N VAL A 297 -9.11 -12.80 -3.72
CA VAL A 297 -8.30 -11.57 -3.91
C VAL A 297 -8.65 -10.80 -5.19
N HIS A 298 -9.00 -11.50 -6.26
CA HIS A 298 -9.41 -10.95 -7.55
C HIS A 298 -10.68 -10.08 -7.47
N ARG A 299 -11.55 -10.28 -6.47
CA ARG A 299 -12.80 -9.53 -6.26
C ARG A 299 -12.61 -8.26 -5.41
N HIS A 300 -11.43 -8.07 -4.86
CA HIS A 300 -11.12 -7.00 -3.92
C HIS A 300 -10.17 -5.95 -4.50
N LEU A 301 -10.15 -5.82 -5.84
CA LEU A 301 -9.30 -4.86 -6.56
C LEU A 301 -10.09 -3.70 -7.18
N ASP A 302 -11.34 -3.51 -6.80
CA ASP A 302 -12.12 -2.33 -7.17
C ASP A 302 -11.62 -1.07 -6.46
N ILE A 303 -11.99 0.09 -7.01
CA ILE A 303 -11.67 1.39 -6.45
C ILE A 303 -12.93 2.10 -5.96
N SER A 304 -12.83 2.76 -4.81
CA SER A 304 -13.96 3.47 -4.22
C SER A 304 -13.50 4.62 -3.32
N LEU A 305 -14.43 5.54 -3.03
CA LEU A 305 -14.30 6.56 -1.98
C LEU A 305 -15.52 6.52 -1.03
N LYS A 306 -15.99 5.31 -0.73
CA LYS A 306 -17.04 5.11 0.27
C LYS A 306 -16.60 5.63 1.64
N PRO A 307 -17.54 6.17 2.45
CA PRO A 307 -17.22 6.75 3.76
C PRO A 307 -16.41 5.82 4.66
N GLU A 308 -16.76 4.53 4.71
CA GLU A 308 -16.06 3.55 5.55
C GLU A 308 -14.58 3.35 5.18
N LEU A 309 -14.22 3.54 3.90
CA LEU A 309 -12.83 3.48 3.45
C LEU A 309 -12.05 4.73 3.83
N ILE A 310 -12.70 5.89 3.73
CA ILE A 310 -12.12 7.17 4.14
C ILE A 310 -11.92 7.18 5.66
N ASP A 311 -12.92 6.72 6.42
CA ASP A 311 -12.86 6.60 7.88
C ASP A 311 -11.73 5.67 8.33
N ALA A 312 -11.48 4.59 7.59
CA ALA A 312 -10.36 3.69 7.86
C ALA A 312 -8.99 4.37 7.70
N ILE A 313 -8.84 5.23 6.68
CA ILE A 313 -7.62 6.06 6.53
C ILE A 313 -7.51 7.05 7.70
N GLY A 314 -8.63 7.67 8.13
CA GLY A 314 -8.68 8.55 9.29
C GLY A 314 -8.24 7.86 10.56
N TYR A 315 -8.82 6.71 10.84
CA TYR A 315 -8.46 5.90 12.00
C TYR A 315 -6.96 5.57 12.03
N PHE A 316 -6.37 5.23 10.88
CA PHE A 316 -4.95 4.92 10.83
C PHE A 316 -4.06 6.18 10.92
N LYS A 317 -4.49 7.29 10.33
CA LYS A 317 -3.84 8.61 10.50
C LYS A 317 -3.76 8.99 11.98
N ASP A 318 -4.86 8.83 12.72
CA ASP A 318 -4.92 9.16 14.16
C ASP A 318 -3.97 8.27 14.96
N PHE A 319 -3.91 6.96 14.65
CA PHE A 319 -2.91 6.05 15.23
C PHE A 319 -1.47 6.52 14.95
N LEU A 320 -1.16 6.90 13.73
CA LEU A 320 0.18 7.38 13.37
C LEU A 320 0.54 8.69 14.10
N LEU A 321 -0.43 9.57 14.30
CA LEU A 321 -0.25 10.82 15.04
C LEU A 321 -0.02 10.54 16.52
N GLU A 322 -0.84 9.70 17.13
CA GLU A 322 -0.73 9.30 18.55
C GLU A 322 0.64 8.67 18.85
N TRP A 323 1.15 7.84 17.91
CA TRP A 323 2.43 7.15 18.07
C TRP A 323 3.64 7.98 17.61
N GLY A 324 3.46 9.27 17.29
CA GLY A 324 4.54 10.19 16.95
C GLY A 324 5.17 10.00 15.57
N PHE A 325 4.52 9.27 14.65
CA PHE A 325 4.99 9.13 13.28
C PHE A 325 4.69 10.35 12.41
N LEU A 326 3.72 11.17 12.79
CA LEU A 326 3.33 12.37 12.04
C LEU A 326 3.80 13.63 12.76
N ALA A 327 4.33 14.58 12.00
CA ALA A 327 4.77 15.87 12.50
C ALA A 327 3.62 16.82 12.85
N ALA A 328 2.47 16.67 12.18
CA ALA A 328 1.27 17.48 12.36
C ALA A 328 0.02 16.70 11.94
N ASP A 329 -1.12 17.10 12.49
CA ASP A 329 -2.43 16.64 12.03
C ASP A 329 -2.87 17.39 10.77
N PHE A 330 -3.80 16.80 10.00
CA PHE A 330 -4.39 17.41 8.82
C PHE A 330 -5.82 16.91 8.57
N SER A 331 -6.60 17.71 7.84
CA SER A 331 -7.98 17.38 7.48
C SER A 331 -8.03 16.34 6.36
N LEU A 332 -8.73 15.23 6.59
CA LEU A 332 -9.03 14.25 5.53
C LEU A 332 -9.96 14.81 4.47
N ALA A 333 -10.93 15.65 4.85
CA ALA A 333 -11.86 16.26 3.91
C ALA A 333 -11.13 17.13 2.87
N ASP A 334 -10.02 17.78 3.26
CA ASP A 334 -9.20 18.57 2.36
C ASP A 334 -8.24 17.72 1.52
N TRP A 335 -8.04 16.46 1.91
CA TRP A 335 -7.12 15.56 1.21
C TRP A 335 -7.82 14.65 0.21
N VAL A 336 -9.07 14.28 0.45
CA VAL A 336 -9.86 13.42 -0.45
C VAL A 336 -10.52 14.28 -1.54
N ASP A 337 -10.23 13.95 -2.81
CA ASP A 337 -10.89 14.58 -3.97
C ASP A 337 -11.82 13.58 -4.66
N GLN A 338 -13.11 13.72 -4.41
CA GLN A 338 -14.14 12.84 -4.97
C GLN A 338 -14.50 13.18 -6.43
N ARG A 339 -14.15 14.38 -6.92
CA ARG A 339 -14.59 14.90 -8.23
C ARG A 339 -14.16 14.01 -9.40
N PRO A 340 -12.91 13.52 -9.51
CA PRO A 340 -12.51 12.71 -10.65
C PRO A 340 -13.25 11.36 -10.71
N LEU A 341 -13.46 10.71 -9.56
CA LEU A 341 -14.20 9.44 -9.53
C LEU A 341 -15.67 9.65 -9.86
N ALA A 342 -16.30 10.70 -9.35
CA ALA A 342 -17.68 11.06 -9.68
C ALA A 342 -17.84 11.37 -11.18
N ALA A 343 -16.88 12.09 -11.78
CA ALA A 343 -16.88 12.38 -13.21
C ALA A 343 -16.77 11.08 -14.05
N LEU A 344 -15.91 10.15 -13.67
CA LEU A 344 -15.79 8.85 -14.33
C LEU A 344 -17.11 8.07 -14.28
N LEU A 345 -17.74 7.98 -13.11
CA LEU A 345 -19.01 7.26 -12.94
C LEU A 345 -20.16 7.90 -13.75
N SER A 346 -20.23 9.23 -13.77
CA SER A 346 -21.21 9.96 -14.59
C SER A 346 -21.04 9.70 -16.09
N GLN A 347 -19.79 9.67 -16.59
CA GLN A 347 -19.50 9.35 -17.99
C GLN A 347 -19.93 7.93 -18.36
N GLN A 348 -19.73 6.96 -17.45
CA GLN A 348 -20.15 5.58 -17.67
C GLN A 348 -21.67 5.42 -17.68
N SER A 349 -22.38 6.09 -16.79
CA SER A 349 -23.86 6.08 -16.78
C SER A 349 -24.43 6.67 -18.06
N ALA A 350 -23.91 7.81 -18.50
CA ALA A 350 -24.35 8.45 -19.77
C ALA A 350 -24.02 7.59 -21.02
N ALA A 351 -22.95 6.80 -20.98
CA ALA A 351 -22.64 5.88 -22.07
C ALA A 351 -23.57 4.66 -22.10
N ALA A 352 -23.97 4.16 -20.93
CA ALA A 352 -24.91 3.04 -20.81
C ALA A 352 -26.36 3.39 -21.21
N GLU A 353 -26.76 4.66 -21.06
CA GLU A 353 -28.08 5.18 -21.41
C GLU A 353 -28.23 5.51 -22.90
N ARG A 354 -27.16 5.53 -23.69
CA ARG A 354 -27.25 5.71 -25.14
C ARG A 354 -27.75 4.42 -25.77
N PRO A 355 -28.99 4.39 -26.37
CA PRO A 355 -29.42 3.22 -27.11
C PRO A 355 -28.44 2.98 -28.26
N GLU A 356 -28.10 1.70 -28.51
CA GLU A 356 -27.42 1.31 -29.75
C GLU A 356 -28.24 1.90 -30.91
N ALA A 357 -27.68 2.92 -31.53
CA ALA A 357 -28.26 3.43 -32.79
C ALA A 357 -28.20 2.25 -33.76
N ALA A 358 -29.40 1.75 -34.09
CA ALA A 358 -29.62 0.63 -34.97
C ALA A 358 -28.72 0.76 -36.20
N VAL A 359 -27.77 -0.14 -36.34
CA VAL A 359 -27.13 -0.42 -37.62
C VAL A 359 -28.15 -1.17 -38.43
N SER A 360 -29.03 -0.41 -39.12
CA SER A 360 -29.87 -0.93 -40.16
C SER A 360 -29.40 -0.33 -41.47
N ALA A 361 -28.75 -1.14 -42.26
CA ALA A 361 -28.87 -1.31 -43.71
C ALA A 361 -27.57 -1.85 -44.31
#